data_5f6f99d134a835458c6e40746773a4e5
#
_entry.id   5f6f99d134a835458c6e40746773a4e5
#
_cell.length_a   1.000
_cell.length_b   1.000
_cell.length_c   1.000
_cell.angle_alpha   90.00
_cell.angle_beta   90.00
_cell.angle_gamma   90.00
#
_symmetry.space_group_name_H-M   'P 1'
#
loop_
_entity.id
_entity.type
_entity.pdbx_description
1 polymer ?
#
loop_
_entity_poly.entity_id
_entity_poly.type
_entity_poly.pdbx_seq_one_letter_code
_entity_poly.pdbx_strand_id
1 'polypeptide(L)'
;MKKIQLPLTMEDRRSLRAGEQVLLSGVIYTARDAAHKRMKELLDAGAPLPFDLKDQMIYYVGPTQTPPGMTFGSAGPTTATRMDVYTPQLLDLGLAGMIGKGKRSDAVKQAIIRNQAVYFAAVGGAGALLGLRVKKAETIAFEDLQSE
;
A
#
# COMPACT_ATOMS: atom_id res chain seq x y z
N MET A 1 -6.79 19.18 8.28
CA MET A 1 -6.28 17.88 7.82
C MET A 1 -6.27 16.91 8.99
N LYS A 2 -6.85 15.75 8.79
CA LYS A 2 -6.93 14.71 9.81
C LYS A 2 -5.60 13.95 9.88
N LYS A 3 -5.07 13.75 11.10
CA LYS A 3 -3.84 13.01 11.32
C LYS A 3 -4.15 11.62 11.82
N ILE A 4 -3.58 10.59 11.19
CA ILE A 4 -3.79 9.20 11.55
C ILE A 4 -2.45 8.53 11.79
N GLN A 5 -2.34 7.85 12.93
CA GLN A 5 -1.17 7.03 13.26
C GLN A 5 -1.44 5.58 12.84
N LEU A 6 -0.57 5.04 12.01
CA LEU A 6 -0.69 3.62 11.60
C LEU A 6 -0.18 2.68 12.70
N PRO A 7 -0.69 1.46 12.79
CA PRO A 7 -1.59 0.78 11.87
C PRO A 7 -3.01 1.35 11.86
N LEU A 8 -3.73 1.12 10.76
CA LEU A 8 -5.05 1.70 10.53
C LEU A 8 -6.11 0.86 11.24
N THR A 9 -6.57 1.35 12.39
CA THR A 9 -7.58 0.65 13.20
C THR A 9 -8.96 0.67 12.53
N MET A 10 -9.85 -0.22 12.97
CA MET A 10 -11.23 -0.21 12.48
C MET A 10 -11.96 1.08 12.85
N GLU A 11 -11.65 1.65 14.02
CA GLU A 11 -12.19 2.95 14.42
C GLU A 11 -11.77 4.06 13.47
N ASP A 12 -10.47 4.11 13.11
CA ASP A 12 -9.96 5.07 12.14
C ASP A 12 -10.68 4.92 10.80
N ARG A 13 -10.83 3.69 10.32
CA ARG A 13 -11.48 3.42 9.03
C ARG A 13 -12.92 3.88 9.00
N ARG A 14 -13.67 3.62 10.07
CA ARG A 14 -15.08 4.02 10.18
C ARG A 14 -15.25 5.53 10.28
N SER A 15 -14.26 6.24 10.78
CA SER A 15 -14.32 7.69 10.95
C SER A 15 -14.04 8.45 9.65
N LEU A 16 -13.50 7.80 8.63
CA LEU A 16 -13.11 8.44 7.38
C LEU A 16 -14.28 8.54 6.40
N ARG A 17 -14.29 9.63 5.63
CA ARG A 17 -15.27 9.87 4.58
C ARG A 17 -14.55 10.24 3.29
N ALA A 18 -15.18 9.92 2.16
CA ALA A 18 -14.65 10.28 0.85
C ALA A 18 -14.43 11.79 0.76
N GLY A 19 -13.30 12.18 0.18
CA GLY A 19 -12.94 13.58 0.02
C GLY A 19 -12.13 14.18 1.16
N GLU A 20 -12.03 13.51 2.30
CA GLU A 20 -11.20 13.99 3.40
C GLU A 20 -9.71 13.93 3.05
N GLN A 21 -8.97 14.94 3.50
CA GLN A 21 -7.52 14.93 3.42
C GLN A 21 -6.95 14.40 4.73
N VAL A 22 -5.99 13.47 4.62
CA VAL A 22 -5.38 12.86 5.79
C VAL A 22 -3.85 12.90 5.70
N LEU A 23 -3.21 12.95 6.86
CA LEU A 23 -1.78 12.79 7.00
C LEU A 23 -1.53 11.48 7.74
N LEU A 24 -0.92 10.52 7.05
CA LEU A 24 -0.62 9.22 7.61
C LEU A 24 0.81 9.20 8.14
N SER A 25 1.01 8.67 9.34
CA SER A 25 2.33 8.52 9.95
C SER A 25 2.46 7.11 10.51
N GLY A 26 3.66 6.55 10.43
CA GLY A 26 3.95 5.22 10.93
C GLY A 26 4.55 4.33 9.85
N VAL A 27 4.45 3.03 10.05
CA VAL A 27 5.00 2.04 9.13
C VAL A 27 3.98 1.66 8.07
N ILE A 28 4.40 1.68 6.81
CA ILE A 28 3.60 1.17 5.69
C ILE A 28 4.45 0.19 4.90
N TYR A 29 3.80 -0.77 4.26
CA TYR A 29 4.46 -1.66 3.32
C TYR A 29 4.40 -1.06 1.93
N THR A 30 5.41 -1.31 1.12
CA THR A 30 5.40 -0.95 -0.29
C THR A 30 5.37 -2.21 -1.13
N ALA A 31 4.55 -2.22 -2.19
CA ALA A 31 4.49 -3.33 -3.11
C ALA A 31 3.86 -2.88 -4.43
N ARG A 32 4.43 -3.34 -5.54
CA ARG A 32 3.87 -3.15 -6.88
C ARG A 32 3.54 -4.49 -7.54
N ASP A 33 3.56 -4.50 -8.87
CA ASP A 33 3.06 -5.59 -9.70
C ASP A 33 3.69 -6.94 -9.39
N ALA A 34 5.01 -7.01 -9.35
CA ALA A 34 5.69 -8.29 -9.17
C ALA A 34 5.54 -8.83 -7.74
N ALA A 35 5.56 -7.96 -6.74
CA ALA A 35 5.32 -8.38 -5.36
C ALA A 35 3.90 -8.88 -5.17
N HIS A 36 2.92 -8.20 -5.75
CA HIS A 36 1.53 -8.66 -5.72
C HIS A 36 1.35 -10.00 -6.40
N LYS A 37 1.97 -10.18 -7.55
CA LYS A 37 1.94 -11.47 -8.26
C LYS A 37 2.54 -12.58 -7.41
N ARG A 38 3.67 -12.30 -6.76
CA ARG A 38 4.34 -13.27 -5.87
C ARG A 38 3.45 -13.64 -4.69
N MET A 39 2.78 -12.66 -4.08
CA MET A 39 1.83 -12.92 -3.00
C MET A 39 0.68 -13.82 -3.45
N LYS A 40 0.12 -13.56 -4.64
CA LYS A 40 -0.94 -14.39 -5.18
C LYS A 40 -0.47 -15.82 -5.44
N GLU A 41 0.71 -15.99 -6.00
CA GLU A 41 1.28 -17.31 -6.23
C GLU A 41 1.42 -18.11 -4.94
N LEU A 42 1.88 -17.47 -3.87
CA LEU A 42 2.00 -18.08 -2.55
C LEU A 42 0.63 -18.50 -2.00
N LEU A 43 -0.35 -17.60 -2.07
CA LEU A 43 -1.70 -17.86 -1.57
C LEU A 43 -2.39 -18.96 -2.36
N ASP A 44 -2.26 -18.97 -3.68
CA ASP A 44 -2.85 -20.00 -4.53
C ASP A 44 -2.21 -21.38 -4.28
N ALA A 45 -0.96 -21.41 -3.86
CA ALA A 45 -0.26 -22.64 -3.49
C ALA A 45 -0.56 -23.09 -2.04
N GLY A 46 -1.39 -22.34 -1.32
CA GLY A 46 -1.67 -22.62 0.09
C GLY A 46 -0.54 -22.29 1.04
N ALA A 47 0.47 -21.55 0.58
CA ALA A 47 1.60 -21.15 1.40
C ALA A 47 1.28 -19.86 2.18
N PRO A 48 1.84 -19.66 3.38
CA PRO A 48 1.66 -18.41 4.11
C PRO A 48 2.47 -17.28 3.48
N LEU A 49 1.98 -16.04 3.66
CA LEU A 49 2.77 -14.87 3.32
C LEU A 49 3.89 -14.69 4.35
N PRO A 50 5.04 -14.10 3.93
CA PRO A 50 6.17 -13.88 4.85
C PRO A 50 5.96 -12.72 5.83
N PHE A 51 4.78 -12.10 5.84
CA PHE A 51 4.41 -11.02 6.72
C PHE A 51 2.90 -11.00 6.94
N ASP A 52 2.45 -10.37 8.03
CA ASP A 52 1.03 -10.28 8.36
C ASP A 52 0.41 -9.05 7.70
N LEU A 53 -0.70 -9.24 6.99
CA LEU A 53 -1.43 -8.14 6.33
C LEU A 53 -2.47 -7.47 7.24
N LYS A 54 -2.82 -8.08 8.35
CA LYS A 54 -3.92 -7.57 9.18
C LYS A 54 -3.66 -6.14 9.64
N ASP A 55 -4.62 -5.26 9.37
CA ASP A 55 -4.60 -3.84 9.71
C ASP A 55 -3.46 -3.04 9.05
N GLN A 56 -2.78 -3.61 8.09
CA GLN A 56 -1.66 -2.98 7.41
C GLN A 56 -2.10 -2.16 6.19
N MET A 57 -1.21 -1.29 5.76
CA MET A 57 -1.38 -0.48 4.55
C MET A 57 -0.34 -0.89 3.52
N ILE A 58 -0.75 -0.92 2.26
CA ILE A 58 0.19 -1.09 1.13
C ILE A 58 0.20 0.19 0.31
N TYR A 59 1.37 0.76 0.13
CA TYR A 59 1.60 1.87 -0.78
C TYR A 59 2.07 1.28 -2.11
N TYR A 60 1.34 1.56 -3.18
CA TYR A 60 1.67 1.13 -4.53
C TYR A 60 2.82 1.97 -5.08
N VAL A 61 4.01 1.62 -4.71
CA VAL A 61 5.20 2.35 -5.11
C VAL A 61 6.36 1.38 -5.32
N GLY A 62 7.16 1.69 -6.34
CA GLY A 62 8.49 1.11 -6.52
C GLY A 62 9.46 2.28 -6.43
N PRO A 63 10.08 2.51 -5.29
CA PRO A 63 10.98 3.65 -5.15
C PRO A 63 12.14 3.55 -6.13
N THR A 64 12.61 4.70 -6.59
CA THR A 64 13.81 4.73 -7.43
C THR A 64 15.01 4.30 -6.59
N GLN A 65 16.10 3.92 -7.29
CA GLN A 65 17.32 3.55 -6.60
C GLN A 65 17.74 4.68 -5.64
N THR A 66 18.09 4.29 -4.40
CA THR A 66 18.45 5.26 -3.37
C THR A 66 19.77 5.95 -3.70
N PRO A 67 19.78 7.28 -3.86
CA PRO A 67 21.03 8.01 -4.06
C PRO A 67 21.93 7.93 -2.83
N PRO A 68 23.26 8.07 -3.00
CA PRO A 68 24.18 8.07 -1.88
C PRO A 68 23.82 9.14 -0.83
N GLY A 69 23.85 8.75 0.44
CA GLY A 69 23.55 9.65 1.54
C GLY A 69 22.08 9.85 1.84
N MET A 70 21.17 9.20 1.11
CA MET A 70 19.73 9.28 1.35
C MET A 70 19.18 7.97 1.90
N THR A 71 18.10 8.05 2.68
CA THR A 71 17.43 6.87 3.23
C THR A 71 16.60 6.14 2.18
N PHE A 72 16.05 6.89 1.22
CA PHE A 72 15.07 6.37 0.28
C PHE A 72 15.13 7.17 -1.01
N GLY A 73 14.83 6.55 -2.12
CA GLY A 73 14.73 7.24 -3.40
C GLY A 73 13.39 7.95 -3.56
N SER A 74 13.06 8.33 -4.79
CA SER A 74 11.76 8.90 -5.10
C SER A 74 10.65 7.88 -4.86
N ALA A 75 9.54 8.31 -4.25
CA ALA A 75 8.45 7.45 -3.82
C ALA A 75 7.10 7.88 -4.42
N GLY A 76 7.07 8.09 -5.73
CA GLY A 76 5.85 8.47 -6.43
C GLY A 76 4.84 7.32 -6.53
N PRO A 77 3.54 7.62 -6.41
CA PRO A 77 2.51 6.59 -6.45
C PRO A 77 2.38 5.97 -7.84
N THR A 78 2.14 4.67 -7.88
CA THR A 78 1.89 3.91 -9.10
C THR A 78 0.38 3.79 -9.34
N THR A 79 -0.01 3.59 -10.61
CA THR A 79 -1.40 3.37 -10.98
C THR A 79 -1.97 2.13 -10.29
N ALA A 80 -3.04 2.32 -9.54
CA ALA A 80 -3.63 1.29 -8.70
C ALA A 80 -4.32 0.18 -9.50
N THR A 81 -4.86 0.50 -10.68
CA THR A 81 -5.64 -0.46 -11.50
C THR A 81 -4.87 -1.75 -11.80
N ARG A 82 -3.55 -1.66 -11.94
CA ARG A 82 -2.73 -2.85 -12.23
C ARG A 82 -2.72 -3.85 -11.09
N MET A 83 -2.99 -3.42 -9.86
CA MET A 83 -3.06 -4.28 -8.69
C MET A 83 -4.45 -4.87 -8.44
N ASP A 84 -5.46 -4.44 -9.20
CA ASP A 84 -6.85 -4.77 -8.93
C ASP A 84 -7.15 -6.27 -8.98
N VAL A 85 -6.44 -7.02 -9.82
CA VAL A 85 -6.64 -8.49 -9.92
C VAL A 85 -6.20 -9.22 -8.66
N TYR A 86 -5.34 -8.61 -7.84
CA TYR A 86 -4.81 -9.22 -6.62
C TYR A 86 -5.50 -8.70 -5.35
N THR A 87 -6.05 -7.50 -5.42
CA THR A 87 -6.45 -6.73 -4.23
C THR A 87 -7.60 -7.34 -3.44
N PRO A 88 -8.69 -7.88 -4.05
CA PRO A 88 -9.78 -8.44 -3.26
C PRO A 88 -9.33 -9.55 -2.32
N GLN A 89 -8.45 -10.42 -2.76
CA GLN A 89 -7.93 -11.51 -1.94
C GLN A 89 -7.14 -10.98 -0.74
N LEU A 90 -6.33 -9.94 -0.95
CA LEU A 90 -5.54 -9.33 0.13
C LEU A 90 -6.44 -8.61 1.14
N LEU A 91 -7.49 -7.94 0.68
CA LEU A 91 -8.47 -7.30 1.56
C LEU A 91 -9.20 -8.33 2.41
N ASP A 92 -9.57 -9.47 1.84
CA ASP A 92 -10.23 -10.55 2.56
C ASP A 92 -9.30 -11.20 3.60
N LEU A 93 -7.99 -11.02 3.48
CA LEU A 93 -7.00 -11.46 4.47
C LEU A 93 -6.74 -10.44 5.57
N GLY A 94 -7.40 -9.27 5.54
CA GLY A 94 -7.29 -8.29 6.59
C GLY A 94 -6.53 -7.02 6.23
N LEU A 95 -6.08 -6.85 5.00
CA LEU A 95 -5.45 -5.60 4.57
C LEU A 95 -6.40 -4.44 4.85
N ALA A 96 -5.90 -3.40 5.54
CA ALA A 96 -6.73 -2.28 5.98
C ALA A 96 -6.88 -1.20 4.92
N GLY A 97 -5.88 -1.01 4.10
CA GLY A 97 -5.97 0.03 3.09
C GLY A 97 -4.82 0.03 2.11
N MET A 98 -4.96 0.89 1.12
CA MET A 98 -4.00 1.03 0.03
C MET A 98 -3.81 2.50 -0.30
N ILE A 99 -2.63 2.84 -0.78
CA ILE A 99 -2.32 4.17 -1.29
C ILE A 99 -1.84 4.02 -2.73
N GLY A 100 -2.44 4.75 -3.64
CA GLY A 100 -2.07 4.74 -5.05
C GLY A 100 -2.69 5.88 -5.80
N LYS A 101 -2.76 5.77 -7.11
CA LYS A 101 -3.43 6.78 -7.94
C LYS A 101 -4.36 6.10 -8.95
N GLY A 102 -5.40 6.82 -9.35
CA GLY A 102 -6.35 6.36 -10.35
C GLY A 102 -7.51 5.57 -9.76
N LYS A 103 -8.31 5.03 -10.66
CA LYS A 103 -9.56 4.35 -10.30
C LYS A 103 -9.31 2.90 -9.89
N ARG A 104 -10.30 2.33 -9.19
CA ARG A 104 -10.32 0.91 -8.84
C ARG A 104 -11.44 0.21 -9.59
N SER A 105 -11.29 -1.09 -9.84
CA SER A 105 -12.34 -1.91 -10.44
C SER A 105 -13.52 -2.09 -9.48
N ASP A 106 -14.67 -2.50 -10.03
CA ASP A 106 -15.85 -2.77 -9.21
C ASP A 106 -15.58 -3.89 -8.19
N ALA A 107 -14.84 -4.93 -8.57
CA ALA A 107 -14.49 -6.01 -7.66
C ALA A 107 -13.71 -5.49 -6.45
N VAL A 108 -12.76 -4.56 -6.66
CA VAL A 108 -12.00 -3.94 -5.58
C VAL A 108 -12.91 -3.07 -4.72
N LYS A 109 -13.79 -2.28 -5.33
CA LYS A 109 -14.74 -1.44 -4.58
C LYS A 109 -15.63 -2.28 -3.67
N GLN A 110 -16.14 -3.40 -4.16
CA GLN A 110 -16.95 -4.31 -3.35
C GLN A 110 -16.15 -4.91 -2.20
N ALA A 111 -14.90 -5.30 -2.46
CA ALA A 111 -14.03 -5.84 -1.42
C ALA A 111 -13.70 -4.79 -0.34
N ILE A 112 -13.50 -3.53 -0.73
CA ILE A 112 -13.31 -2.41 0.19
C ILE A 112 -14.54 -2.26 1.10
N ILE A 113 -15.73 -2.30 0.52
CA ILE A 113 -16.98 -2.14 1.28
C ILE A 113 -17.14 -3.29 2.28
N ARG A 114 -17.04 -4.53 1.84
CA ARG A 114 -17.29 -5.70 2.72
C ARG A 114 -16.24 -5.84 3.82
N ASN A 115 -15.02 -5.35 3.60
CA ASN A 115 -13.95 -5.43 4.58
C ASN A 115 -13.75 -4.13 5.35
N GLN A 116 -14.55 -3.10 5.07
CA GLN A 116 -14.42 -1.77 5.68
C GLN A 116 -12.98 -1.24 5.57
N ALA A 117 -12.38 -1.44 4.39
CA ALA A 117 -11.05 -0.95 4.10
C ALA A 117 -11.11 0.46 3.51
N VAL A 118 -9.95 1.07 3.25
CA VAL A 118 -9.87 2.43 2.70
C VAL A 118 -8.85 2.47 1.57
N TYR A 119 -9.19 3.18 0.51
CA TYR A 119 -8.26 3.50 -0.55
C TYR A 119 -7.94 4.99 -0.49
N PHE A 120 -6.65 5.30 -0.31
CA PHE A 120 -6.16 6.68 -0.30
C PHE A 120 -5.55 7.01 -1.66
N ALA A 121 -6.04 8.06 -2.28
CA ALA A 121 -5.46 8.56 -3.52
C ALA A 121 -4.33 9.54 -3.20
N ALA A 122 -3.14 9.26 -3.72
CA ALA A 122 -1.99 10.13 -3.57
C ALA A 122 -1.83 11.01 -4.80
N VAL A 123 -1.30 12.20 -4.60
CA VAL A 123 -1.03 13.14 -5.71
C VAL A 123 0.21 12.66 -6.47
N GLY A 124 0.06 12.48 -7.80
CA GLY A 124 1.18 12.14 -8.66
C GLY A 124 2.19 13.27 -8.75
N GLY A 125 3.45 12.94 -9.03
CA GLY A 125 4.51 13.91 -9.17
C GLY A 125 5.17 14.36 -7.87
N ALA A 126 4.66 13.92 -6.72
CA ALA A 126 5.22 14.26 -5.41
C ALA A 126 6.29 13.27 -4.92
N GLY A 127 6.78 12.39 -5.81
CA GLY A 127 7.61 11.27 -5.40
C GLY A 127 8.90 11.65 -4.69
N ALA A 128 9.60 12.68 -5.17
CA ALA A 128 10.85 13.12 -4.54
C ALA A 128 10.60 13.68 -3.14
N LEU A 129 9.55 14.49 -2.97
CA LEU A 129 9.20 15.03 -1.66
C LEU A 129 8.79 13.93 -0.69
N LEU A 130 7.99 12.98 -1.15
CA LEU A 130 7.57 11.84 -0.34
C LEU A 130 8.78 10.99 0.07
N GLY A 131 9.74 10.77 -0.83
CA GLY A 131 10.97 10.06 -0.50
C GLY A 131 11.75 10.72 0.62
N LEU A 132 11.77 12.05 0.69
CA LEU A 132 12.47 12.79 1.76
C LEU A 132 11.78 12.64 3.12
N ARG A 133 10.51 12.24 3.16
CA ARG A 133 9.77 12.04 4.41
C ARG A 133 9.96 10.65 5.00
N VAL A 134 10.60 9.76 4.25
CA VAL A 134 10.89 8.41 4.74
C VAL A 134 12.07 8.46 5.70
N LYS A 135 11.85 8.01 6.93
CA LYS A 135 12.90 8.01 7.98
C LYS A 135 13.73 6.73 7.96
N LYS A 136 13.11 5.62 7.59
CA LYS A 136 13.76 4.31 7.55
C LYS A 136 13.08 3.45 6.50
N ALA A 137 13.86 2.70 5.75
CA ALA A 137 13.34 1.72 4.79
C ALA A 137 14.08 0.39 5.01
N GLU A 138 13.31 -0.71 4.96
CA GLU A 138 13.82 -2.05 5.20
C GLU A 138 13.11 -3.03 4.27
N THR A 139 13.89 -3.88 3.60
CA THR A 139 13.32 -4.95 2.77
C THR A 139 12.89 -6.10 3.69
N ILE A 140 11.61 -6.43 3.68
CA ILE A 140 11.06 -7.48 4.55
C ILE A 140 10.78 -8.79 3.80
N ALA A 141 10.66 -8.76 2.47
CA ALA A 141 10.36 -9.95 1.66
C ALA A 141 10.70 -9.68 0.20
N PHE A 142 10.83 -10.76 -0.57
CA PHE A 142 10.98 -10.72 -2.03
C PHE A 142 12.18 -9.86 -2.50
N GLU A 143 13.32 -10.02 -1.86
CA GLU A 143 14.52 -9.22 -2.13
C GLU A 143 14.96 -9.31 -3.59
N ASP A 144 14.71 -10.44 -4.25
CA ASP A 144 15.02 -10.66 -5.67
C ASP A 144 14.22 -9.78 -6.61
N LEU A 145 13.10 -9.22 -6.16
CA LEU A 145 12.26 -8.33 -6.96
C LEU A 145 12.72 -6.87 -6.93
N GLN A 146 13.69 -6.54 -6.11
CA GLN A 146 14.19 -5.18 -5.93
C GLN A 146 13.08 -4.22 -5.49
N SER A 147 12.76 -3.19 -6.30
CA SER A 147 11.79 -2.14 -5.90
C SER A 147 10.34 -2.50 -6.19
N GLU A 148 10.03 -3.73 -6.51
CA GLU A 148 8.67 -4.15 -6.81
C GLU A 148 7.87 -4.50 -5.55
#